data_f06242b44e387ab93d8f5e99387d5b41
#
_entry.id   f06242b44e387ab93d8f5e99387d5b41
#
_cell.length_a   1.000
_cell.length_b   1.000
_cell.length_c   1.000
_cell.angle_alpha   90.00
_cell.angle_beta   90.00
_cell.angle_gamma   90.00
#
_symmetry.space_group_name_H-M   'P 1'
#
loop_
_entity.id
_entity.type
_entity.pdbx_description
1 polymer ?
#
loop_
_entity_poly.entity_id
_entity_poly.type
_entity_poly.pdbx_seq_one_letter_code
_entity_poly.pdbx_strand_id
1 'polypeptide(L)'
;LKDNGTIWVCGTFHNIYSVEKCLKNAGFQIINIITWQKSDPTPTWGELHFNFSSEYIIWARKDEIHQHFFNCDLMEQLNGGKRMTDVWRIPFLSSWEMKCGKHPTQKPLRLLYRIILASTHQGDTILDPFAGSCTTGIAANLLDRKFIGIDQSKDFLDYGIRRKLEIMNSDMAEKILRKISENPEEVMVMVNHARKDLKAKMIEKGICYLRAG
;
A
#
# COMPACT_ATOMS: atom_id res chain seq x y z
N LEU A 1 13.46 -3.75 -12.84
CA LEU A 1 13.64 -3.62 -11.40
C LEU A 1 15.09 -3.26 -11.10
N LYS A 2 15.34 -2.31 -10.18
CA LYS A 2 16.69 -2.00 -9.70
C LYS A 2 17.22 -3.18 -8.85
N ASP A 3 18.54 -3.23 -8.64
CA ASP A 3 19.16 -4.32 -7.89
C ASP A 3 18.64 -4.44 -6.46
N ASN A 4 18.43 -3.33 -5.78
CA ASN A 4 17.83 -3.27 -4.43
C ASN A 4 16.30 -3.17 -4.43
N GLY A 5 15.65 -3.22 -5.59
CA GLY A 5 14.21 -3.12 -5.73
C GLY A 5 13.48 -4.42 -5.45
N THR A 6 12.21 -4.31 -5.13
CA THR A 6 11.34 -5.46 -4.88
C THR A 6 10.08 -5.41 -5.72
N ILE A 7 9.45 -6.56 -5.91
CA ILE A 7 8.16 -6.71 -6.57
C ILE A 7 7.12 -7.21 -5.56
N TRP A 8 5.91 -6.67 -5.67
CA TRP A 8 4.79 -7.02 -4.83
C TRP A 8 3.62 -7.43 -5.72
N VAL A 9 3.08 -8.63 -5.52
CA VAL A 9 1.97 -9.13 -6.33
C VAL A 9 0.84 -9.59 -5.43
N CYS A 10 -0.32 -8.93 -5.56
CA CYS A 10 -1.52 -9.32 -4.85
C CYS A 10 -2.25 -10.44 -5.59
N GLY A 11 -2.78 -11.40 -4.85
CA GLY A 11 -3.55 -12.50 -5.40
C GLY A 11 -4.54 -13.07 -4.40
N THR A 12 -5.43 -13.92 -4.90
CA THR A 12 -6.38 -14.68 -4.10
C THR A 12 -5.88 -16.11 -3.91
N PHE A 13 -6.55 -16.89 -3.07
CA PHE A 13 -6.33 -18.32 -2.92
C PHE A 13 -6.26 -19.07 -4.27
N HIS A 14 -7.06 -18.65 -5.24
CA HIS A 14 -7.16 -19.36 -6.53
C HIS A 14 -5.92 -19.22 -7.42
N ASN A 15 -5.13 -18.16 -7.27
CA ASN A 15 -4.03 -17.84 -8.20
C ASN A 15 -2.67 -17.62 -7.57
N ILE A 16 -2.59 -17.43 -6.25
CA ILE A 16 -1.35 -17.02 -5.59
C ILE A 16 -0.19 -18.02 -5.82
N TYR A 17 -0.47 -19.31 -5.80
CA TYR A 17 0.54 -20.35 -6.04
C TYR A 17 1.06 -20.37 -7.49
N SER A 18 0.18 -20.07 -8.45
CA SER A 18 0.56 -19.93 -9.86
C SER A 18 1.46 -18.70 -10.06
N VAL A 19 1.13 -17.60 -9.39
CA VAL A 19 1.94 -16.38 -9.41
C VAL A 19 3.31 -16.64 -8.79
N GLU A 20 3.38 -17.32 -7.65
CA GLU A 20 4.63 -17.70 -7.01
C GLU A 20 5.53 -18.51 -7.98
N LYS A 21 4.96 -19.53 -8.62
CA LYS A 21 5.66 -20.36 -9.60
C LYS A 21 6.19 -19.53 -10.77
N CYS A 22 5.38 -18.61 -11.29
CA CYS A 22 5.80 -17.71 -12.38
C CYS A 22 6.96 -16.81 -11.96
N LEU A 23 6.91 -16.23 -10.77
CA LEU A 23 7.99 -15.38 -10.24
C LEU A 23 9.29 -16.18 -10.08
N LYS A 24 9.24 -17.39 -9.50
CA LYS A 24 10.41 -18.27 -9.36
C LYS A 24 10.99 -18.65 -10.73
N ASN A 25 10.14 -18.99 -11.70
CA ASN A 25 10.59 -19.30 -13.07
C ASN A 25 11.23 -18.10 -13.78
N ALA A 26 10.82 -16.88 -13.42
CA ALA A 26 11.40 -15.63 -13.91
C ALA A 26 12.68 -15.21 -13.15
N GLY A 27 13.17 -16.04 -12.23
CA GLY A 27 14.40 -15.79 -11.46
C GLY A 27 14.24 -14.96 -10.19
N PHE A 28 13.01 -14.60 -9.82
CA PHE A 28 12.76 -13.86 -8.57
C PHE A 28 12.86 -14.76 -7.35
N GLN A 29 13.37 -14.19 -6.27
CA GLN A 29 13.38 -14.81 -4.95
C GLN A 29 12.21 -14.32 -4.11
N ILE A 30 11.40 -15.24 -3.64
CA ILE A 30 10.30 -14.93 -2.72
C ILE A 30 10.89 -14.62 -1.34
N ILE A 31 10.55 -13.46 -0.79
CA ILE A 31 10.91 -13.03 0.55
C ILE A 31 9.84 -13.47 1.55
N ASN A 32 8.58 -13.08 1.30
CA ASN A 32 7.43 -13.44 2.11
C ASN A 32 6.19 -13.69 1.24
N ILE A 33 5.28 -14.49 1.76
CA ILE A 33 3.87 -14.52 1.35
C ILE A 33 3.07 -13.95 2.52
N ILE A 34 2.55 -12.75 2.34
CA ILE A 34 1.83 -12.03 3.38
C ILE A 34 0.34 -12.35 3.25
N THR A 35 -0.29 -12.67 4.37
CA THR A 35 -1.74 -12.83 4.47
C THR A 35 -2.38 -11.50 4.83
N TRP A 36 -3.09 -10.88 3.89
CA TRP A 36 -3.96 -9.76 4.20
C TRP A 36 -5.31 -10.28 4.67
N GLN A 37 -5.52 -10.21 5.99
CA GLN A 37 -6.77 -10.55 6.64
C GLN A 37 -7.70 -9.34 6.64
N LYS A 38 -8.85 -9.47 5.99
CA LYS A 38 -9.92 -8.45 5.99
C LYS A 38 -10.62 -8.48 7.34
N SER A 39 -10.73 -7.33 8.00
CA SER A 39 -11.44 -7.26 9.30
C SER A 39 -12.95 -7.44 9.15
N ASP A 40 -13.49 -7.10 7.98
CA ASP A 40 -14.90 -7.08 7.61
C ASP A 40 -15.11 -7.80 6.27
N PRO A 41 -14.90 -9.13 6.17
CA PRO A 41 -15.04 -9.85 4.91
C PRO A 41 -16.50 -9.86 4.46
N THR A 42 -16.72 -9.69 3.17
CA THR A 42 -18.02 -9.85 2.56
C THR A 42 -18.47 -11.31 2.71
N PRO A 43 -19.67 -11.59 3.22
CA PRO A 43 -20.18 -12.97 3.29
C PRO A 43 -20.18 -13.64 1.92
N THR A 44 -19.72 -14.86 1.86
CA THR A 44 -19.77 -15.70 0.65
C THR A 44 -21.11 -16.45 0.63
N TRP A 45 -21.76 -16.47 -0.53
CA TRP A 45 -22.97 -17.28 -0.71
C TRP A 45 -22.57 -18.74 -0.85
N GLY A 46 -23.06 -19.59 0.02
CA GLY A 46 -22.85 -21.03 0.01
C GLY A 46 -22.57 -21.62 1.39
N GLU A 47 -23.05 -22.84 1.63
CA GLU A 47 -22.94 -23.51 2.92
C GLU A 47 -21.84 -24.59 2.94
N LEU A 48 -21.09 -24.75 1.82
CA LEU A 48 -20.17 -25.88 1.63
C LEU A 48 -18.69 -25.51 1.89
N HIS A 49 -18.40 -24.26 2.27
CA HIS A 49 -17.04 -23.80 2.55
C HIS A 49 -17.04 -22.63 3.54
N PHE A 50 -15.90 -22.40 4.14
CA PHE A 50 -15.70 -21.21 4.99
C PHE A 50 -15.65 -19.92 4.17
N ASN A 51 -16.08 -18.80 4.76
CA ASN A 51 -15.98 -17.49 4.14
C ASN A 51 -14.52 -17.11 3.88
N PHE A 52 -14.23 -16.61 2.66
CA PHE A 52 -12.92 -16.10 2.32
C PHE A 52 -12.70 -14.75 2.96
N SER A 53 -11.87 -14.70 4.01
CA SER A 53 -11.53 -13.48 4.74
C SER A 53 -10.14 -12.95 4.40
N SER A 54 -9.38 -13.64 3.54
CA SER A 54 -8.00 -13.32 3.26
C SER A 54 -7.71 -13.20 1.77
N GLU A 55 -6.79 -12.31 1.45
CA GLU A 55 -6.04 -12.27 0.19
C GLU A 55 -4.54 -12.40 0.51
N TYR A 56 -3.75 -12.71 -0.49
CA TYR A 56 -2.33 -12.97 -0.33
C TYR A 56 -1.51 -11.96 -1.12
N ILE A 57 -0.32 -11.64 -0.60
CA ILE A 57 0.60 -10.71 -1.24
C ILE A 57 1.97 -11.37 -1.26
N ILE A 58 2.48 -11.65 -2.45
CA ILE A 58 3.85 -12.12 -2.60
C ILE A 58 4.77 -10.92 -2.61
N TRP A 59 5.77 -10.95 -1.74
CA TRP A 59 6.89 -10.04 -1.76
C TRP A 59 8.13 -10.78 -2.23
N ALA A 60 8.75 -10.28 -3.29
CA ALA A 60 9.91 -10.91 -3.89
C ALA A 60 10.98 -9.87 -4.27
N ARG A 61 12.24 -10.31 -4.34
CA ARG A 61 13.39 -9.55 -4.79
C ARG A 61 13.92 -10.10 -6.12
N LYS A 62 14.78 -9.32 -6.77
CA LYS A 62 15.31 -9.62 -8.10
C LYS A 62 16.06 -10.95 -8.14
N ASP A 63 16.95 -11.18 -7.16
CA ASP A 63 17.84 -12.34 -7.10
C ASP A 63 18.41 -12.53 -5.67
N GLU A 64 19.29 -13.52 -5.51
CA GLU A 64 19.97 -13.81 -4.22
C GLU A 64 21.15 -12.90 -3.93
N ILE A 65 21.74 -12.31 -4.96
CA ILE A 65 23.01 -11.58 -4.87
C ILE A 65 22.81 -10.20 -4.29
N HIS A 66 21.73 -9.52 -4.70
CA HIS A 66 21.48 -8.14 -4.33
C HIS A 66 20.59 -8.06 -3.08
N GLN A 67 21.05 -7.30 -2.10
CA GLN A 67 20.26 -7.03 -0.91
C GLN A 67 19.16 -6.00 -1.25
N HIS A 68 17.91 -6.39 -1.02
CA HIS A 68 16.78 -5.48 -1.16
C HIS A 68 16.69 -4.51 0.01
N PHE A 69 16.03 -3.36 -0.22
CA PHE A 69 15.70 -2.44 0.85
C PHE A 69 14.48 -2.91 1.62
N PHE A 70 14.57 -2.90 2.95
CA PHE A 70 13.46 -3.09 3.87
C PHE A 70 13.57 -2.13 5.05
N ASN A 71 12.53 -1.33 5.28
CA ASN A 71 12.47 -0.35 6.34
C ASN A 71 11.99 -0.98 7.66
N CYS A 72 12.83 -1.83 8.26
CA CYS A 72 12.50 -2.59 9.45
C CYS A 72 12.09 -1.69 10.62
N ASP A 73 12.89 -0.65 10.90
CA ASP A 73 12.67 0.25 12.03
C ASP A 73 11.32 0.98 11.92
N LEU A 74 10.98 1.44 10.70
CA LEU A 74 9.69 2.07 10.47
C LEU A 74 8.53 1.08 10.63
N MET A 75 8.69 -0.16 10.15
CA MET A 75 7.66 -1.20 10.33
C MET A 75 7.46 -1.56 11.80
N GLU A 76 8.52 -1.60 12.60
CA GLU A 76 8.45 -1.78 14.05
C GLU A 76 7.72 -0.60 14.74
N GLN A 77 8.03 0.64 14.37
CA GLN A 77 7.33 1.83 14.88
C GLN A 77 5.84 1.78 14.57
N LEU A 78 5.46 1.45 13.33
CA LEU A 78 4.06 1.30 12.92
C LEU A 78 3.34 0.13 13.62
N ASN A 79 4.07 -0.80 14.18
CA ASN A 79 3.56 -1.96 14.90
C ASN A 79 3.75 -1.85 16.43
N GLY A 80 3.82 -0.63 16.98
CA GLY A 80 3.92 -0.38 18.41
C GLY A 80 5.23 -0.87 19.04
N GLY A 81 6.35 -0.74 18.32
CA GLY A 81 7.69 -1.12 18.77
C GLY A 81 7.98 -2.63 18.72
N LYS A 82 7.14 -3.41 18.04
CA LYS A 82 7.34 -4.85 17.84
C LYS A 82 7.52 -5.17 16.36
N ARG A 83 8.30 -6.18 16.05
CA ARG A 83 8.44 -6.66 14.67
C ARG A 83 7.09 -6.97 14.05
N MET A 84 6.84 -6.43 12.86
CA MET A 84 5.62 -6.70 12.11
C MET A 84 5.69 -8.12 11.53
N THR A 85 4.58 -8.85 11.65
CA THR A 85 4.44 -10.20 11.09
C THR A 85 3.91 -10.18 9.66
N ASP A 86 3.83 -11.35 9.04
CA ASP A 86 3.29 -11.59 7.70
C ASP A 86 1.76 -11.73 7.66
N VAL A 87 1.08 -11.50 8.79
CA VAL A 87 -0.40 -11.44 8.86
C VAL A 87 -0.81 -10.00 9.14
N TRP A 88 -1.39 -9.36 8.10
CA TRP A 88 -1.83 -7.97 8.18
C TRP A 88 -3.35 -7.88 8.28
N ARG A 89 -3.84 -7.38 9.40
CA ARG A 89 -5.25 -7.07 9.58
C ARG A 89 -5.53 -5.66 9.07
N ILE A 90 -6.12 -5.57 7.89
CA ILE A 90 -6.44 -4.30 7.25
C ILE A 90 -7.88 -4.37 6.76
N PRO A 91 -8.75 -3.41 7.13
CA PRO A 91 -10.12 -3.35 6.62
C PRO A 91 -10.16 -3.34 5.10
N PHE A 92 -11.26 -3.80 4.53
CA PHE A 92 -11.56 -3.64 3.12
C PHE A 92 -11.76 -2.15 2.78
N LEU A 93 -12.28 -1.84 1.59
CA LEU A 93 -12.48 -0.46 1.15
C LEU A 93 -13.49 0.27 2.02
N SER A 94 -13.10 1.44 2.48
CA SER A 94 -14.03 2.39 3.10
C SER A 94 -14.87 3.11 2.05
N SER A 95 -16.06 3.56 2.41
CA SER A 95 -16.97 4.29 1.50
C SER A 95 -16.34 5.52 0.86
N TRP A 96 -15.47 6.24 1.60
CA TRP A 96 -14.76 7.40 1.08
C TRP A 96 -13.75 7.08 -0.03
N GLU A 97 -13.21 5.84 -0.06
CA GLU A 97 -12.30 5.39 -1.10
C GLU A 97 -13.01 5.11 -2.43
N MET A 98 -14.33 4.99 -2.41
CA MET A 98 -15.19 4.66 -3.55
C MET A 98 -16.00 5.85 -4.09
N LYS A 99 -15.80 7.06 -3.59
CA LYS A 99 -16.60 8.25 -3.95
C LYS A 99 -16.57 8.57 -5.45
N CYS A 100 -15.41 8.46 -6.09
CA CYS A 100 -15.28 8.76 -7.52
C CYS A 100 -15.76 7.63 -8.43
N GLY A 101 -16.22 6.49 -7.88
CA GLY A 101 -16.66 5.31 -8.62
C GLY A 101 -16.22 4.01 -7.94
N LYS A 102 -16.39 2.89 -8.64
CA LYS A 102 -16.03 1.56 -8.16
C LYS A 102 -15.11 0.86 -9.16
N HIS A 103 -14.07 0.24 -8.64
CA HIS A 103 -13.25 -0.71 -9.39
C HIS A 103 -13.37 -2.09 -8.73
N PRO A 104 -13.63 -3.17 -9.48
CA PRO A 104 -13.96 -4.49 -8.91
C PRO A 104 -12.92 -5.04 -7.94
N THR A 105 -11.65 -4.77 -8.22
CA THR A 105 -10.51 -5.29 -7.45
C THR A 105 -9.68 -4.19 -6.79
N GLN A 106 -10.29 -3.03 -6.51
CA GLN A 106 -9.60 -1.94 -5.83
C GLN A 106 -9.02 -2.41 -4.49
N LYS A 107 -7.76 -2.08 -4.26
CA LYS A 107 -7.11 -2.34 -2.97
C LYS A 107 -7.25 -1.13 -2.05
N PRO A 108 -7.35 -1.32 -0.72
CA PRO A 108 -7.40 -0.22 0.23
C PRO A 108 -6.09 0.57 0.25
N LEU A 109 -6.20 1.88 0.37
CA LEU A 109 -5.05 2.79 0.38
C LEU A 109 -4.05 2.44 1.48
N ARG A 110 -4.55 2.04 2.65
CA ARG A 110 -3.72 1.62 3.79
C ARG A 110 -2.78 0.46 3.45
N LEU A 111 -3.25 -0.51 2.65
CA LEU A 111 -2.43 -1.65 2.22
C LEU A 111 -1.24 -1.18 1.39
N LEU A 112 -1.51 -0.37 0.35
CA LEU A 112 -0.47 0.14 -0.56
C LEU A 112 0.46 1.10 0.17
N TYR A 113 -0.06 1.89 1.09
CA TYR A 113 0.72 2.79 1.93
C TYR A 113 1.79 2.00 2.73
N ARG A 114 1.39 0.90 3.39
CA ARG A 114 2.30 0.02 4.13
C ARG A 114 3.36 -0.62 3.24
N ILE A 115 2.97 -1.16 2.09
CA ILE A 115 3.89 -1.77 1.11
C ILE A 115 4.96 -0.77 0.68
N ILE A 116 4.56 0.46 0.34
CA ILE A 116 5.47 1.50 -0.14
C ILE A 116 6.42 1.94 0.96
N LEU A 117 5.94 2.16 2.17
CA LEU A 117 6.78 2.50 3.33
C LEU A 117 7.79 1.41 3.66
N ALA A 118 7.40 0.14 3.53
CA ALA A 118 8.26 -1.00 3.84
C ALA A 118 9.44 -1.13 2.87
N SER A 119 9.25 -0.80 1.59
CA SER A 119 10.17 -1.24 0.54
C SER A 119 10.73 -0.15 -0.36
N THR A 120 10.52 1.14 -0.02
CA THR A 120 11.01 2.27 -0.83
C THR A 120 11.47 3.44 0.00
N HIS A 121 12.38 4.25 -0.56
CA HIS A 121 12.75 5.57 -0.03
C HIS A 121 11.92 6.67 -0.68
N GLN A 122 11.89 7.86 -0.05
CA GLN A 122 11.36 9.06 -0.69
C GLN A 122 12.12 9.36 -1.99
N GLY A 123 11.38 9.77 -3.02
CA GLY A 123 11.94 10.04 -4.35
C GLY A 123 12.09 8.79 -5.26
N ASP A 124 11.95 7.59 -4.73
CA ASP A 124 11.95 6.36 -5.54
C ASP A 124 10.80 6.33 -6.54
N THR A 125 10.98 5.53 -7.60
CA THR A 125 9.97 5.34 -8.64
C THR A 125 9.27 4.00 -8.47
N ILE A 126 7.95 4.03 -8.43
CA ILE A 126 7.07 2.87 -8.35
C ILE A 126 6.39 2.68 -9.69
N LEU A 127 6.46 1.46 -10.23
CA LEU A 127 5.75 1.04 -11.43
C LEU A 127 4.61 0.11 -11.04
N ASP A 128 3.40 0.42 -11.51
CA ASP A 128 2.24 -0.47 -11.43
C ASP A 128 1.70 -0.71 -12.86
N PRO A 129 1.99 -1.88 -13.46
CA PRO A 129 1.55 -2.18 -14.82
C PRO A 129 0.07 -2.61 -14.90
N PHE A 130 -0.64 -2.65 -13.76
CA PHE A 130 -2.05 -2.98 -13.63
C PHE A 130 -2.74 -1.97 -12.72
N ALA A 131 -2.57 -0.67 -13.05
CA ALA A 131 -2.85 0.45 -12.15
C ALA A 131 -4.32 0.55 -11.72
N GLY A 132 -5.26 0.11 -12.54
CA GLY A 132 -6.69 0.11 -12.25
C GLY A 132 -7.18 1.45 -11.74
N SER A 133 -7.66 1.48 -10.48
CA SER A 133 -8.09 2.70 -9.80
C SER A 133 -6.96 3.60 -9.30
N CYS A 134 -5.70 3.33 -9.67
CA CYS A 134 -4.49 4.07 -9.30
C CYS A 134 -4.24 4.20 -7.78
N THR A 135 -4.70 3.26 -6.96
CA THR A 135 -4.48 3.31 -5.51
C THR A 135 -2.99 3.33 -5.17
N THR A 136 -2.18 2.54 -5.89
CA THR A 136 -0.71 2.54 -5.76
C THR A 136 -0.12 3.94 -6.03
N GLY A 137 -0.59 4.60 -7.10
CA GLY A 137 -0.13 5.94 -7.47
C GLY A 137 -0.50 7.02 -6.45
N ILE A 138 -1.70 6.92 -5.88
CA ILE A 138 -2.15 7.83 -4.82
C ILE A 138 -1.26 7.65 -3.58
N ALA A 139 -1.05 6.41 -3.12
CA ALA A 139 -0.18 6.10 -1.99
C ALA A 139 1.25 6.58 -2.24
N ALA A 140 1.80 6.32 -3.42
CA ALA A 140 3.14 6.75 -3.82
C ALA A 140 3.30 8.27 -3.73
N ASN A 141 2.36 9.03 -4.28
CA ASN A 141 2.44 10.48 -4.28
C ASN A 141 2.22 11.09 -2.89
N LEU A 142 1.35 10.52 -2.05
CA LEU A 142 1.19 10.96 -0.66
C LEU A 142 2.49 10.80 0.14
N LEU A 143 3.29 9.79 -0.22
CA LEU A 143 4.56 9.44 0.42
C LEU A 143 5.78 10.05 -0.26
N ASP A 144 5.62 11.00 -1.19
CA ASP A 144 6.71 11.64 -1.93
C ASP A 144 7.52 10.63 -2.79
N ARG A 145 6.86 9.65 -3.39
CA ARG A 145 7.42 8.74 -4.39
C ARG A 145 6.91 9.12 -5.78
N LYS A 146 7.72 8.86 -6.81
CA LYS A 146 7.32 8.97 -8.21
C LYS A 146 6.48 7.75 -8.61
N PHE A 147 5.53 7.93 -9.50
CA PHE A 147 4.64 6.85 -9.93
C PHE A 147 4.51 6.78 -11.44
N ILE A 148 4.59 5.56 -11.96
CA ILE A 148 4.26 5.21 -13.34
C ILE A 148 3.18 4.15 -13.28
N GLY A 149 1.99 4.46 -13.77
CA GLY A 149 0.85 3.53 -13.85
C GLY A 149 0.52 3.20 -15.28
N ILE A 150 0.26 1.94 -15.55
CA ILE A 150 -0.20 1.44 -16.85
C ILE A 150 -1.49 0.67 -16.63
N ASP A 151 -2.47 0.87 -17.47
CA ASP A 151 -3.71 0.07 -17.52
C ASP A 151 -4.22 0.03 -18.96
N GLN A 152 -4.84 -1.07 -19.34
CA GLN A 152 -5.47 -1.22 -20.66
C GLN A 152 -6.81 -0.49 -20.77
N SER A 153 -7.45 -0.20 -19.62
CA SER A 153 -8.75 0.50 -19.58
C SER A 153 -8.54 1.98 -19.36
N LYS A 154 -8.89 2.77 -20.38
CA LYS A 154 -8.92 4.23 -20.28
C LYS A 154 -9.85 4.70 -19.16
N ASP A 155 -11.01 4.08 -19.00
CA ASP A 155 -11.99 4.45 -17.99
C ASP A 155 -11.45 4.31 -16.57
N PHE A 156 -10.65 3.25 -16.32
CA PHE A 156 -9.98 3.07 -15.03
C PHE A 156 -8.87 4.09 -14.80
N LEU A 157 -8.11 4.44 -15.84
CA LEU A 157 -7.11 5.51 -15.73
C LEU A 157 -7.76 6.86 -15.45
N ASP A 158 -8.83 7.21 -16.18
CA ASP A 158 -9.59 8.45 -15.95
C ASP A 158 -10.20 8.48 -14.54
N TYR A 159 -10.69 7.35 -14.06
CA TYR A 159 -11.14 7.19 -12.68
C TYR A 159 -10.01 7.42 -11.67
N GLY A 160 -8.86 6.81 -11.89
CA GLY A 160 -7.68 6.97 -11.05
C GLY A 160 -7.19 8.42 -10.99
N ILE A 161 -7.20 9.13 -12.13
CA ILE A 161 -6.84 10.55 -12.21
C ILE A 161 -7.81 11.40 -11.38
N ARG A 162 -9.12 11.19 -11.50
CA ARG A 162 -10.14 11.91 -10.69
C ARG A 162 -9.92 11.68 -9.20
N ARG A 163 -9.71 10.43 -8.77
CA ARG A 163 -9.37 10.10 -7.38
C ARG A 163 -8.12 10.83 -6.90
N LYS A 164 -7.07 10.82 -7.72
CA LYS A 164 -5.83 11.51 -7.39
C LYS A 164 -6.06 13.01 -7.17
N LEU A 165 -6.76 13.69 -8.08
CA LEU A 165 -7.04 15.13 -7.97
C LEU A 165 -7.83 15.46 -6.70
N GLU A 166 -8.81 14.65 -6.33
CA GLU A 166 -9.58 14.82 -5.08
C GLU A 166 -8.68 14.67 -3.83
N ILE A 167 -7.83 13.63 -3.82
CA ILE A 167 -7.04 13.27 -2.65
C ILE A 167 -5.80 14.15 -2.48
N MET A 168 -5.23 14.65 -3.58
CA MET A 168 -3.97 15.43 -3.53
C MET A 168 -4.14 16.86 -3.02
N ASN A 169 -5.37 17.34 -2.83
CA ASN A 169 -5.61 18.53 -2.04
C ASN A 169 -5.09 18.29 -0.61
N SER A 170 -4.27 19.23 -0.09
CA SER A 170 -3.59 19.06 1.21
C SER A 170 -4.53 18.84 2.39
N ASP A 171 -5.74 19.44 2.37
CA ASP A 171 -6.72 19.22 3.44
C ASP A 171 -7.34 17.82 3.39
N MET A 172 -7.57 17.31 2.19
CA MET A 172 -8.04 15.95 2.00
C MET A 172 -6.96 14.94 2.34
N ALA A 173 -5.71 15.17 1.92
CA ALA A 173 -4.58 14.30 2.23
C ALA A 173 -4.36 14.15 3.74
N GLU A 174 -4.45 15.25 4.51
CA GLU A 174 -4.40 15.22 5.98
C GLU A 174 -5.52 14.34 6.56
N LYS A 175 -6.77 14.56 6.11
CA LYS A 175 -7.91 13.77 6.57
C LYS A 175 -7.76 12.29 6.24
N ILE A 176 -7.14 11.97 5.11
CA ILE A 176 -6.90 10.60 4.69
C ILE A 176 -5.83 9.93 5.56
N LEU A 177 -4.71 10.59 5.82
CA LEU A 177 -3.69 10.05 6.72
C LEU A 177 -4.28 9.71 8.09
N ARG A 178 -5.12 10.59 8.64
CA ARG A 178 -5.84 10.31 9.89
C ARG A 178 -6.80 9.12 9.81
N LYS A 179 -7.43 8.88 8.65
CA LYS A 179 -8.36 7.76 8.46
C LYS A 179 -7.68 6.42 8.26
N ILE A 180 -6.51 6.41 7.63
CA ILE A 180 -5.76 5.17 7.38
C ILE A 180 -4.87 4.76 8.56
N SER A 181 -4.66 5.65 9.52
CA SER A 181 -3.90 5.38 10.75
C SER A 181 -4.78 4.73 11.81
N GLU A 182 -4.21 3.86 12.62
CA GLU A 182 -4.92 3.19 13.71
C GLU A 182 -4.92 4.01 15.00
N ASN A 183 -3.87 4.81 15.20
CA ASN A 183 -3.68 5.59 16.41
C ASN A 183 -2.89 6.89 16.13
N PRO A 184 -2.85 7.84 17.08
CA PRO A 184 -2.13 9.11 16.90
C PRO A 184 -0.62 8.97 16.63
N GLU A 185 0.03 7.95 17.20
CA GLU A 185 1.47 7.71 16.97
C GLU A 185 1.73 7.27 15.53
N GLU A 186 0.88 6.41 14.98
CA GLU A 186 0.94 6.01 13.57
C GLU A 186 0.74 7.22 12.65
N VAL A 187 -0.18 8.15 12.98
CA VAL A 187 -0.35 9.40 12.23
C VAL A 187 0.97 10.17 12.18
N MET A 188 1.66 10.32 13.31
CA MET A 188 2.93 11.05 13.39
C MET A 188 4.00 10.40 12.50
N VAL A 189 4.13 9.09 12.55
CA VAL A 189 5.07 8.34 11.73
C VAL A 189 4.76 8.53 10.24
N MET A 190 3.49 8.40 9.85
CA MET A 190 3.06 8.57 8.46
C MET A 190 3.30 9.99 7.94
N VAL A 191 3.03 11.01 8.75
CA VAL A 191 3.25 12.42 8.39
C VAL A 191 4.73 12.70 8.17
N ASN A 192 5.62 12.14 8.97
CA ASN A 192 7.06 12.31 8.78
C ASN A 192 7.56 11.75 7.44
N HIS A 193 6.85 10.79 6.87
CA HIS A 193 7.15 10.19 5.56
C HIS A 193 6.27 10.73 4.43
N ALA A 194 5.35 11.65 4.74
CA ALA A 194 4.51 12.30 3.75
C ALA A 194 5.32 13.28 2.88
N ARG A 195 4.74 13.68 1.77
CA ARG A 195 5.32 14.70 0.90
C ARG A 195 5.53 16.04 1.65
N LYS A 196 6.52 16.78 1.22
CA LYS A 196 7.03 17.98 1.96
C LYS A 196 5.97 19.04 2.23
N ASP A 197 5.12 19.35 1.24
CA ASP A 197 4.07 20.37 1.36
C ASP A 197 3.00 19.98 2.39
N LEU A 198 2.63 18.70 2.42
CA LEU A 198 1.68 18.16 3.40
C LEU A 198 2.29 18.18 4.81
N LYS A 199 3.55 17.76 4.94
CA LYS A 199 4.27 17.79 6.22
C LYS A 199 4.36 19.21 6.79
N ALA A 200 4.75 20.20 5.97
CA ALA A 200 4.83 21.59 6.38
C ALA A 200 3.48 22.09 6.91
N LYS A 201 2.40 21.86 6.16
CA LYS A 201 1.05 22.27 6.57
C LYS A 201 0.57 21.62 7.87
N MET A 202 0.91 20.35 8.10
CA MET A 202 0.53 19.65 9.33
C MET A 202 1.34 20.16 10.53
N ILE A 203 2.60 20.53 10.35
CA ILE A 203 3.43 21.18 11.36
C ILE A 203 2.85 22.55 11.75
N GLU A 204 2.49 23.39 10.77
CA GLU A 204 1.85 24.69 11.00
C GLU A 204 0.56 24.58 11.82
N LYS A 205 -0.21 23.51 11.61
CA LYS A 205 -1.42 23.23 12.40
C LYS A 205 -1.16 22.61 13.78
N GLY A 206 0.09 22.50 14.22
CA GLY A 206 0.48 21.89 15.49
C GLY A 206 0.21 20.39 15.60
N ILE A 207 0.06 19.70 14.45
CA ILE A 207 -0.26 18.25 14.39
C ILE A 207 1.02 17.41 14.51
N CYS A 208 2.17 17.96 14.15
CA CYS A 208 3.48 17.35 14.31
C CYS A 208 4.25 18.07 15.42
N TYR A 209 4.37 17.47 16.59
CA TYR A 209 5.39 17.85 17.53
C TYR A 209 6.70 17.19 17.08
N LEU A 210 7.62 18.00 16.57
CA LEU A 210 9.00 17.54 16.40
C LEU A 210 9.53 17.30 17.82
N ARG A 211 9.72 16.05 18.23
CA ARG A 211 10.67 15.77 19.31
C ARG A 211 12.02 16.17 18.76
N ALA A 212 12.51 17.32 19.17
CA ALA A 212 13.92 17.64 19.12
C ALA A 212 14.61 16.60 20.03
N GLY A 213 15.35 15.70 19.45
CA GLY A 213 16.25 14.78 20.13
C GLY A 213 17.62 15.05 19.60
#